data_c85da2a71383b60721dd20fcbbeb942e
#
_entry.id   c85da2a71383b60721dd20fcbbeb942e
#
_cell.length_a   1.000
_cell.length_b   1.000
_cell.length_c   1.000
_cell.angle_alpha   90.00
_cell.angle_beta   90.00
_cell.angle_gamma   90.00
#
_symmetry.space_group_name_H-M   'P 1'
#
loop_
_entity.id
_entity.type
_entity.pdbx_description
1 polymer ?
#
loop_
_entity_poly.entity_id
_entity_poly.type
_entity_poly.pdbx_seq_one_letter_code
_entity_poly.pdbx_strand_id
1 'polypeptide(L)'
;MKRALFACVAIAASASLGLVPYKAAAGEPKSPVEGFDIHVQAPHMMHNGEPGGPFHHYCKGISDKILQCLLFDSTDPKAKLVAVEYFVAKDLSRKLSPIQWHRYFHDHKVEIETGRVQVLDMPQDQAAKVAEAAAGTDGVIYHLWQPGLEFPDGTVTFPQSLGHKFPGHSDK
;
A
#
# COMPACT_ATOMS: atom_id res chain seq x y z
N MET A 1 22.64 -14.54 -58.41
CA MET A 1 22.06 -13.46 -57.59
C MET A 1 21.36 -14.10 -56.39
N LYS A 2 22.00 -14.11 -55.21
CA LYS A 2 21.44 -14.68 -53.96
C LYS A 2 20.89 -13.52 -53.13
N ARG A 3 19.57 -13.49 -52.89
CA ARG A 3 18.90 -12.52 -51.99
C ARG A 3 18.98 -13.04 -50.56
N ALA A 4 19.65 -12.31 -49.67
CA ALA A 4 19.65 -12.57 -48.24
C ALA A 4 18.41 -11.92 -47.64
N LEU A 5 17.54 -12.72 -47.01
CA LEU A 5 16.46 -12.23 -46.13
C LEU A 5 17.05 -11.91 -44.75
N PHE A 6 17.01 -10.64 -44.37
CA PHE A 6 17.26 -10.24 -42.98
C PHE A 6 15.93 -10.38 -42.20
N ALA A 7 15.91 -11.33 -41.29
CA ALA A 7 14.83 -11.43 -40.33
C ALA A 7 15.12 -10.46 -39.16
N CYS A 8 14.33 -9.40 -39.04
CA CYS A 8 14.32 -8.53 -37.86
C CYS A 8 13.62 -9.27 -36.70
N VAL A 9 14.40 -9.72 -35.73
CA VAL A 9 13.85 -10.19 -34.46
C VAL A 9 13.60 -8.97 -33.60
N ALA A 10 12.32 -8.61 -33.43
CA ALA A 10 11.89 -7.62 -32.47
C ALA A 10 11.95 -8.22 -31.05
N ILE A 11 12.94 -7.84 -30.28
CA ILE A 11 13.00 -8.17 -28.85
C ILE A 11 12.06 -7.20 -28.13
N ALA A 12 10.87 -7.69 -27.77
CA ALA A 12 10.00 -6.99 -26.86
C ALA A 12 10.59 -7.06 -25.46
N ALA A 13 11.25 -5.99 -25.03
CA ALA A 13 11.67 -5.83 -23.64
C ALA A 13 10.42 -5.56 -22.80
N SER A 14 9.89 -6.58 -22.14
CA SER A 14 8.89 -6.44 -21.08
C SER A 14 9.60 -5.84 -19.87
N ALA A 15 9.47 -4.52 -19.69
CA ALA A 15 9.86 -3.85 -18.47
C ALA A 15 8.89 -4.30 -17.35
N SER A 16 9.28 -5.33 -16.61
CA SER A 16 8.66 -5.62 -15.32
C SER A 16 9.07 -4.47 -14.38
N LEU A 17 8.17 -3.53 -14.12
CA LEU A 17 8.31 -2.61 -13.00
C LEU A 17 8.15 -3.45 -11.71
N GLY A 18 9.23 -4.11 -11.30
CA GLY A 18 9.34 -4.66 -9.97
C GLY A 18 9.35 -3.51 -8.98
N LEU A 19 8.59 -3.60 -7.90
CA LEU A 19 8.81 -2.79 -6.71
C LEU A 19 10.29 -2.93 -6.37
N VAL A 20 11.09 -1.90 -6.66
CA VAL A 20 12.50 -1.90 -6.27
C VAL A 20 12.49 -1.88 -4.74
N PRO A 21 12.91 -2.94 -4.05
CA PRO A 21 12.94 -2.91 -2.60
C PRO A 21 13.89 -1.78 -2.20
N TYR A 22 13.39 -0.79 -1.46
CA TYR A 22 14.24 0.13 -0.74
C TYR A 22 15.08 -0.71 0.23
N LYS A 23 16.29 -1.00 -0.17
CA LYS A 23 17.25 -1.70 0.67
C LYS A 23 17.94 -0.65 1.52
N ALA A 24 17.44 -0.43 2.74
CA ALA A 24 18.25 0.21 3.76
C ALA A 24 19.59 -0.55 3.85
N ALA A 25 20.69 0.16 4.09
CA ALA A 25 22.05 -0.41 4.15
C ALA A 25 22.29 -1.33 5.37
N ALA A 26 21.24 -1.81 6.01
CA ALA A 26 21.26 -2.81 7.06
C ALA A 26 21.36 -4.21 6.47
N GLY A 27 22.14 -5.11 7.07
CA GLY A 27 22.22 -6.52 6.69
C GLY A 27 20.85 -7.21 6.67
N GLU A 28 20.80 -8.45 6.18
CA GLU A 28 19.55 -9.22 6.15
C GLU A 28 18.88 -9.23 7.53
N PRO A 29 17.55 -8.98 7.60
CA PRO A 29 16.84 -8.97 8.88
C PRO A 29 17.00 -10.28 9.62
N LYS A 30 17.37 -10.20 10.91
CA LYS A 30 17.55 -11.37 11.79
C LYS A 30 16.25 -11.85 12.43
N SER A 31 15.20 -11.03 12.33
CA SER A 31 13.90 -11.28 12.94
C SER A 31 12.78 -10.78 12.04
N PRO A 32 11.60 -11.42 12.03
CA PRO A 32 10.44 -10.95 11.25
C PRO A 32 9.92 -9.57 11.69
N VAL A 33 10.31 -9.06 12.87
CA VAL A 33 9.94 -7.71 13.31
C VAL A 33 10.95 -6.62 12.93
N GLU A 34 12.06 -6.98 12.32
CA GLU A 34 13.03 -6.02 11.76
C GLU A 34 12.65 -5.60 10.34
N GLY A 35 13.17 -4.44 9.91
CA GLY A 35 13.03 -3.95 8.54
C GLY A 35 11.71 -3.25 8.23
N PHE A 36 10.92 -2.88 9.23
CA PHE A 36 9.75 -2.00 9.07
C PHE A 36 10.20 -0.53 9.09
N ASP A 37 11.00 -0.14 8.09
CA ASP A 37 11.72 1.13 8.00
C ASP A 37 11.14 2.12 6.98
N ILE A 38 10.11 1.72 6.23
CA ILE A 38 9.34 2.63 5.38
C ILE A 38 8.21 3.22 6.21
N HIS A 39 8.28 4.53 6.51
CA HIS A 39 7.25 5.23 7.27
C HIS A 39 6.34 6.04 6.35
N VAL A 40 5.05 5.71 6.39
CA VAL A 40 4.01 6.39 5.61
C VAL A 40 2.91 6.88 6.55
N GLN A 41 2.32 8.02 6.25
CA GLN A 41 1.17 8.56 6.97
C GLN A 41 0.00 8.76 6.02
N ALA A 42 -1.19 8.26 6.39
CA ALA A 42 -2.41 8.42 5.61
C ALA A 42 -3.67 8.42 6.49
N PRO A 43 -4.71 9.19 6.13
CA PRO A 43 -6.05 9.06 6.69
C PRO A 43 -6.82 7.95 5.97
N HIS A 44 -7.73 7.29 6.68
CA HIS A 44 -8.61 6.28 6.11
C HIS A 44 -10.09 6.65 6.25
N MET A 45 -10.93 6.16 5.35
CA MET A 45 -12.37 6.15 5.49
C MET A 45 -12.76 4.94 6.35
N MET A 46 -13.20 5.20 7.58
CA MET A 46 -13.57 4.15 8.52
C MET A 46 -14.92 3.50 8.14
N HIS A 47 -15.20 2.32 8.68
CA HIS A 47 -16.42 1.56 8.35
C HIS A 47 -17.74 2.29 8.71
N ASN A 48 -17.68 3.27 9.61
CA ASN A 48 -18.82 4.12 9.97
C ASN A 48 -19.04 5.29 8.98
N GLY A 49 -18.22 5.39 7.93
CA GLY A 49 -18.28 6.45 6.93
C GLY A 49 -17.59 7.75 7.33
N GLU A 50 -16.91 7.80 8.48
CA GLU A 50 -16.17 8.96 8.95
C GLU A 50 -14.68 8.83 8.65
N PRO A 51 -13.96 9.93 8.34
CA PRO A 51 -12.51 9.90 8.25
C PRO A 51 -11.88 9.56 9.61
N GLY A 52 -10.83 8.74 9.58
CA GLY A 52 -10.00 8.41 10.73
C GLY A 52 -8.53 8.63 10.46
N GLY A 53 -7.73 8.75 11.51
CA GLY A 53 -6.29 8.99 11.43
C GLY A 53 -5.90 10.47 11.48
N PRO A 54 -4.73 10.88 10.93
CA PRO A 54 -3.85 10.03 10.13
C PRO A 54 -3.25 8.86 10.91
N PHE A 55 -3.11 7.72 10.26
CA PHE A 55 -2.44 6.55 10.82
C PHE A 55 -0.99 6.47 10.32
N HIS A 56 -0.10 5.98 11.18
CA HIS A 56 1.32 5.82 10.89
C HIS A 56 1.61 4.37 10.48
N HIS A 57 1.97 4.18 9.23
CA HIS A 57 2.28 2.88 8.64
C HIS A 57 3.78 2.65 8.66
N TYR A 58 4.25 1.66 9.38
CA TYR A 58 5.63 1.19 9.30
C TYR A 58 5.64 -0.07 8.45
N CYS A 59 6.31 -0.01 7.30
CA CYS A 59 6.20 -1.01 6.24
C CYS A 59 7.53 -1.64 5.90
N LYS A 60 7.47 -2.91 5.44
CA LYS A 60 8.59 -3.62 4.82
C LYS A 60 8.14 -4.45 3.63
N GLY A 61 9.03 -4.63 2.65
CA GLY A 61 8.82 -5.60 1.56
C GLY A 61 8.95 -7.02 2.08
N ILE A 62 7.96 -7.87 1.76
CA ILE A 62 8.01 -9.31 2.01
C ILE A 62 8.18 -10.11 0.71
N SER A 63 7.95 -9.47 -0.43
CA SER A 63 8.29 -9.94 -1.77
C SER A 63 8.42 -8.75 -2.72
N ASP A 64 8.72 -9.01 -4.00
CA ASP A 64 8.73 -8.02 -5.08
C ASP A 64 7.35 -7.43 -5.41
N LYS A 65 6.27 -8.01 -4.83
CA LYS A 65 4.88 -7.65 -5.11
C LYS A 65 4.05 -7.29 -3.89
N ILE A 66 4.59 -7.44 -2.68
CA ILE A 66 3.84 -7.25 -1.44
C ILE A 66 4.70 -6.53 -0.40
N LEU A 67 4.18 -5.41 0.12
CA LEU A 67 4.64 -4.81 1.36
C LEU A 67 3.65 -5.17 2.47
N GLN A 68 4.17 -5.35 3.66
CA GLN A 68 3.41 -5.52 4.89
C GLN A 68 3.63 -4.31 5.78
N CYS A 69 2.55 -3.74 6.31
CA CYS A 69 2.59 -2.54 7.15
C CYS A 69 1.91 -2.79 8.50
N LEU A 70 2.54 -2.29 9.56
CA LEU A 70 1.96 -2.18 10.90
C LEU A 70 1.47 -0.74 11.05
N LEU A 71 0.19 -0.55 11.43
CA LEU A 71 -0.44 0.75 11.52
C LEU A 71 -0.69 1.14 12.97
N PHE A 72 -0.20 2.33 13.33
CA PHE A 72 -0.32 2.90 14.66
C PHE A 72 -1.15 4.19 14.64
N ASP A 73 -1.83 4.49 15.76
CA ASP A 73 -2.64 5.69 15.93
C ASP A 73 -1.81 6.97 16.18
N SER A 74 -0.51 6.83 16.42
CA SER A 74 0.44 7.93 16.60
C SER A 74 1.89 7.46 16.44
N THR A 75 2.85 8.38 16.61
CA THR A 75 4.29 8.07 16.70
C THR A 75 4.79 7.95 18.14
N ASP A 76 3.90 7.98 19.13
CA ASP A 76 4.28 7.81 20.54
C ASP A 76 4.84 6.41 20.76
N PRO A 77 5.87 6.23 21.61
CA PRO A 77 6.40 4.89 21.96
C PRO A 77 5.36 3.92 22.54
N LYS A 78 4.22 4.42 23.02
CA LYS A 78 3.08 3.65 23.52
C LYS A 78 1.88 3.64 22.57
N ALA A 79 2.08 4.07 21.31
CA ALA A 79 1.02 4.06 20.30
C ALA A 79 0.42 2.67 20.14
N LYS A 80 -0.87 2.64 19.89
CA LYS A 80 -1.61 1.39 19.69
C LYS A 80 -1.40 0.88 18.28
N LEU A 81 -1.10 -0.40 18.13
CA LEU A 81 -1.23 -1.10 16.86
C LEU A 81 -2.72 -1.25 16.55
N VAL A 82 -3.24 -0.42 15.67
CA VAL A 82 -4.67 -0.36 15.37
C VAL A 82 -5.07 -1.14 14.13
N ALA A 83 -4.11 -1.38 13.21
CA ALA A 83 -4.39 -2.11 11.98
C ALA A 83 -3.13 -2.79 11.41
N VAL A 84 -3.37 -3.69 10.46
CA VAL A 84 -2.35 -4.21 9.54
C VAL A 84 -2.83 -3.93 8.13
N GLU A 85 -1.91 -3.52 7.25
CA GLU A 85 -2.20 -3.32 5.84
C GLU A 85 -1.21 -4.07 4.97
N TYR A 86 -1.68 -4.55 3.83
CA TYR A 86 -0.84 -5.08 2.77
C TYR A 86 -0.99 -4.22 1.52
N PHE A 87 0.14 -3.75 1.01
CA PHE A 87 0.24 -3.15 -0.32
C PHE A 87 0.51 -4.28 -1.31
N VAL A 88 -0.42 -4.54 -2.19
CA VAL A 88 -0.39 -5.66 -3.13
C VAL A 88 -0.28 -5.12 -4.55
N ALA A 89 0.69 -5.59 -5.32
CA ALA A 89 0.84 -5.20 -6.72
C ALA A 89 -0.47 -5.40 -7.50
N LYS A 90 -0.83 -4.42 -8.34
CA LYS A 90 -2.12 -4.40 -9.06
C LYS A 90 -2.34 -5.60 -9.98
N ASP A 91 -1.26 -6.20 -10.48
CA ASP A 91 -1.33 -7.43 -11.29
C ASP A 91 -1.76 -8.68 -10.48
N LEU A 92 -1.70 -8.60 -9.13
CA LEU A 92 -2.21 -9.63 -8.23
C LEU A 92 -3.62 -9.28 -7.71
N SER A 93 -3.77 -8.10 -7.09
CA SER A 93 -5.03 -7.68 -6.44
C SER A 93 -6.19 -7.63 -7.44
N ARG A 94 -5.93 -7.21 -8.68
CA ARG A 94 -6.95 -7.05 -9.73
C ARG A 94 -7.33 -8.35 -10.44
N LYS A 95 -6.82 -9.51 -9.98
CA LYS A 95 -7.34 -10.83 -10.34
C LYS A 95 -8.58 -11.21 -9.53
N LEU A 96 -8.85 -10.52 -8.44
CA LEU A 96 -10.09 -10.69 -7.67
C LEU A 96 -11.30 -10.25 -8.49
N SER A 97 -12.47 -10.74 -8.12
CA SER A 97 -13.70 -10.21 -8.72
C SER A 97 -13.86 -8.72 -8.38
N PRO A 98 -14.48 -7.91 -9.26
CA PRO A 98 -14.69 -6.48 -8.97
C PRO A 98 -15.40 -6.25 -7.63
N ILE A 99 -16.35 -7.10 -7.25
CA ILE A 99 -17.07 -7.00 -5.98
C ILE A 99 -16.12 -7.21 -4.79
N GLN A 100 -15.24 -8.21 -4.84
CA GLN A 100 -14.25 -8.44 -3.78
C GLN A 100 -13.26 -7.27 -3.68
N TRP A 101 -12.78 -6.83 -4.84
CA TRP A 101 -11.82 -5.73 -4.86
C TRP A 101 -12.43 -4.46 -4.25
N HIS A 102 -13.61 -4.03 -4.71
CA HIS A 102 -14.27 -2.84 -4.18
C HIS A 102 -14.69 -2.95 -2.71
N ARG A 103 -14.89 -4.16 -2.21
CA ARG A 103 -15.26 -4.37 -0.82
C ARG A 103 -14.09 -4.26 0.15
N TYR A 104 -12.89 -4.65 -0.28
CA TYR A 104 -11.76 -4.82 0.62
C TYR A 104 -10.53 -3.99 0.23
N PHE A 105 -10.38 -3.62 -1.03
CA PHE A 105 -9.19 -2.95 -1.54
C PHE A 105 -9.46 -1.51 -1.94
N HIS A 106 -8.40 -0.71 -1.91
CA HIS A 106 -8.39 0.66 -2.43
C HIS A 106 -7.13 0.90 -3.30
N ASP A 107 -7.19 1.92 -4.15
CA ASP A 107 -6.10 2.27 -5.08
C ASP A 107 -5.20 3.33 -4.46
N HIS A 108 -3.97 2.96 -4.10
CA HIS A 108 -2.98 3.89 -3.57
C HIS A 108 -2.63 5.03 -4.53
N LYS A 109 -2.74 4.82 -5.85
CA LYS A 109 -2.48 5.87 -6.82
C LYS A 109 -3.35 7.10 -6.58
N VAL A 110 -4.64 6.89 -6.30
CA VAL A 110 -5.59 7.98 -6.01
C VAL A 110 -5.17 8.76 -4.76
N GLU A 111 -4.72 8.07 -3.73
CA GLU A 111 -4.29 8.70 -2.48
C GLU A 111 -3.01 9.51 -2.65
N ILE A 112 -2.05 8.98 -3.40
CA ILE A 112 -0.77 9.63 -3.69
C ILE A 112 -0.98 10.86 -4.56
N GLU A 113 -1.75 10.75 -5.66
CA GLU A 113 -2.04 11.87 -6.57
C GLU A 113 -2.81 13.00 -5.88
N THR A 114 -3.59 12.70 -4.85
CA THR A 114 -4.33 13.68 -4.05
C THR A 114 -3.56 14.20 -2.84
N GLY A 115 -2.30 13.76 -2.64
CA GLY A 115 -1.44 14.19 -1.53
C GLY A 115 -1.90 13.72 -0.15
N ARG A 116 -2.77 12.70 -0.07
CA ARG A 116 -3.25 12.15 1.20
C ARG A 116 -2.24 11.22 1.85
N VAL A 117 -1.40 10.56 1.05
CA VAL A 117 -0.29 9.74 1.51
C VAL A 117 0.96 10.61 1.62
N GLN A 118 1.62 10.55 2.76
CA GLN A 118 2.90 11.20 3.00
C GLN A 118 3.95 10.17 3.39
N VAL A 119 5.07 10.14 2.68
CA VAL A 119 6.23 9.32 3.04
C VAL A 119 7.12 10.15 3.93
N LEU A 120 7.44 9.63 5.11
CA LEU A 120 8.12 10.33 6.19
C LEU A 120 9.53 9.74 6.43
N ASP A 121 10.33 10.44 7.22
CA ASP A 121 11.62 10.00 7.78
C ASP A 121 12.68 9.61 6.73
N MET A 122 12.58 10.16 5.52
CA MET A 122 13.58 9.95 4.47
C MET A 122 13.73 11.18 3.56
N PRO A 123 14.86 11.30 2.80
CA PRO A 123 15.05 12.37 1.81
C PRO A 123 13.93 12.37 0.75
N GLN A 124 13.59 13.57 0.26
CA GLN A 124 12.47 13.79 -0.66
C GLN A 124 12.58 12.97 -1.96
N ASP A 125 13.78 12.81 -2.49
CA ASP A 125 14.00 12.00 -3.70
C ASP A 125 13.74 10.50 -3.48
N GLN A 126 14.01 10.01 -2.29
CA GLN A 126 13.69 8.65 -1.87
C GLN A 126 12.19 8.51 -1.59
N ALA A 127 11.59 9.46 -0.89
CA ALA A 127 10.15 9.51 -0.64
C ALA A 127 9.34 9.47 -1.94
N ALA A 128 9.78 10.22 -2.97
CA ALA A 128 9.14 10.21 -4.28
C ALA A 128 9.17 8.82 -4.95
N LYS A 129 10.29 8.10 -4.84
CA LYS A 129 10.41 6.73 -5.38
C LYS A 129 9.53 5.73 -4.63
N VAL A 130 9.43 5.87 -3.31
CA VAL A 130 8.52 5.03 -2.49
C VAL A 130 7.07 5.31 -2.88
N ALA A 131 6.67 6.57 -3.03
CA ALA A 131 5.33 6.96 -3.45
C ALA A 131 5.01 6.44 -4.86
N GLU A 132 5.94 6.54 -5.82
CA GLU A 132 5.78 6.00 -7.16
C GLU A 132 5.58 4.48 -7.14
N ALA A 133 6.39 3.76 -6.36
CA ALA A 133 6.23 2.32 -6.20
C ALA A 133 4.89 1.95 -5.55
N ALA A 134 4.47 2.68 -4.51
CA ALA A 134 3.18 2.49 -3.85
C ALA A 134 2.00 2.75 -4.80
N ALA A 135 2.09 3.73 -5.71
CA ALA A 135 1.06 3.98 -6.73
C ALA A 135 0.81 2.77 -7.67
N GLY A 136 1.77 1.85 -7.78
CA GLY A 136 1.65 0.57 -8.49
C GLY A 136 0.88 -0.52 -7.73
N THR A 137 0.41 -0.24 -6.51
CA THR A 137 -0.25 -1.21 -5.62
C THR A 137 -1.67 -0.80 -5.28
N ASP A 138 -2.45 -1.78 -4.83
CA ASP A 138 -3.72 -1.60 -4.14
C ASP A 138 -3.53 -2.00 -2.67
N GLY A 139 -4.19 -1.32 -1.72
CA GLY A 139 -4.15 -1.60 -0.30
C GLY A 139 -5.31 -2.44 0.19
N VAL A 140 -5.05 -3.29 1.19
CA VAL A 140 -6.10 -3.94 1.99
C VAL A 140 -5.78 -3.76 3.47
N ILE A 141 -6.69 -3.11 4.21
CA ILE A 141 -6.53 -2.76 5.62
C ILE A 141 -7.40 -3.70 6.47
N TYR A 142 -6.78 -4.30 7.47
CA TYR A 142 -7.45 -5.05 8.55
C TYR A 142 -7.38 -4.20 9.82
N HIS A 143 -8.45 -3.46 10.12
CA HIS A 143 -8.52 -2.63 11.31
C HIS A 143 -8.94 -3.49 12.50
N LEU A 144 -8.10 -3.53 13.53
CA LEU A 144 -8.16 -4.47 14.63
C LEU A 144 -8.63 -3.84 15.94
N TRP A 145 -8.47 -2.51 16.06
CA TRP A 145 -8.85 -1.76 17.26
C TRP A 145 -9.69 -0.56 16.87
N GLN A 146 -11.00 -0.67 17.02
CA GLN A 146 -11.93 0.36 16.56
C GLN A 146 -11.78 1.65 17.38
N PRO A 147 -11.94 2.84 16.76
CA PRO A 147 -11.89 4.12 17.46
C PRO A 147 -12.87 4.18 18.62
N GLY A 148 -12.43 4.75 19.74
CA GLY A 148 -13.26 4.93 20.95
C GLY A 148 -13.33 3.70 21.86
N LEU A 149 -12.81 2.54 21.47
CA LEU A 149 -12.76 1.38 22.35
C LEU A 149 -11.53 1.45 23.28
N GLU A 150 -11.72 1.01 24.53
CA GLU A 150 -10.65 0.91 25.52
C GLU A 150 -9.67 -0.23 25.20
N PHE A 151 -10.14 -1.30 24.56
CA PHE A 151 -9.37 -2.47 24.14
C PHE A 151 -9.94 -3.04 22.82
N PRO A 152 -9.16 -3.83 22.05
CA PRO A 152 -9.66 -4.48 20.85
C PRO A 152 -10.67 -5.57 21.21
N ASP A 153 -11.88 -5.48 20.69
CA ASP A 153 -13.01 -6.38 21.03
C ASP A 153 -13.11 -7.63 20.12
N GLY A 154 -12.15 -7.79 19.21
CA GLY A 154 -12.15 -8.87 18.23
C GLY A 154 -12.87 -8.54 16.92
N THR A 155 -13.50 -7.37 16.81
CA THR A 155 -14.10 -6.92 15.55
C THR A 155 -13.03 -6.50 14.56
N VAL A 156 -13.08 -7.04 13.33
CA VAL A 156 -12.22 -6.63 12.22
C VAL A 156 -13.07 -5.87 11.21
N THR A 157 -12.62 -4.66 10.86
CA THR A 157 -13.23 -3.86 9.79
C THR A 157 -12.22 -3.62 8.67
N PHE A 158 -12.71 -3.18 7.50
CA PHE A 158 -11.92 -2.94 6.30
C PHE A 158 -12.09 -1.49 5.87
N PRO A 159 -11.35 -0.55 6.48
CA PRO A 159 -11.31 0.83 6.04
C PRO A 159 -10.85 0.95 4.59
N GLN A 160 -11.26 2.03 3.95
CA GLN A 160 -10.93 2.33 2.57
C GLN A 160 -10.17 3.66 2.49
N SER A 161 -9.63 3.98 1.32
CA SER A 161 -9.08 5.31 1.08
C SER A 161 -10.19 6.36 1.10
N LEU A 162 -9.86 7.58 1.52
CA LEU A 162 -10.78 8.71 1.38
C LEU A 162 -11.12 8.93 -0.09
N GLY A 163 -12.41 8.94 -0.42
CA GLY A 163 -12.89 9.07 -1.78
C GLY A 163 -12.94 7.76 -2.58
N HIS A 164 -12.75 6.60 -1.91
CA HIS A 164 -13.03 5.31 -2.53
C HIS A 164 -14.51 5.25 -2.96
N LYS A 165 -14.74 4.97 -4.25
CA LYS A 165 -16.09 4.90 -4.82
C LYS A 165 -16.45 3.46 -5.15
N PHE A 166 -17.59 3.01 -4.65
CA PHE A 166 -18.17 1.76 -5.14
C PHE A 166 -18.75 1.96 -6.54
N PRO A 167 -18.62 0.98 -7.45
CA PRO A 167 -19.26 1.05 -8.77
C PRO A 167 -20.77 1.25 -8.58
N GLY A 168 -21.32 2.29 -9.23
CA GLY A 168 -22.76 2.59 -9.20
C GLY A 168 -23.22 3.57 -8.12
N HIS A 169 -22.32 4.08 -7.25
CA HIS A 169 -22.61 5.25 -6.41
C HIS A 169 -22.21 6.51 -7.18
N SER A 170 -23.18 7.14 -7.84
CA SER A 170 -23.06 8.54 -8.22
C SER A 170 -23.28 9.39 -6.98
N ASP A 171 -22.35 10.30 -6.69
CA ASP A 171 -22.57 11.35 -5.71
C ASP A 171 -23.88 12.09 -6.08
N LYS A 172 -24.90 11.97 -5.22
CA LYS A 172 -26.07 12.82 -5.30
C LYS A 172 -25.85 14.05 -4.44
#